data_576af60991707c1e13e53b2e53c5253e
#
_entry.id   576af60991707c1e13e53b2e53c5253e
#
_cell.length_a   1.000
_cell.length_b   1.000
_cell.length_c   1.000
_cell.angle_alpha   90.00
_cell.angle_beta   90.00
_cell.angle_gamma   90.00
#
_symmetry.space_group_name_H-M   'P 1'
#
loop_
_entity.id
_entity.type
_entity.pdbx_description
1 polymer ?
#
loop_
_entity_poly.entity_id
_entity_poly.type
_entity_poly.pdbx_seq_one_letter_code
_entity_poly.pdbx_strand_id
1 'polypeptide(L)'
;SYKLTGIRLASTFKGFCEEHESIFKVFEENGLNIEEKEHIYYLHYRTLMYGYSKIRKEIERANQDNEQSIKTYSNIDTESINKNRINNLKQNLVNQKSESDIVIKHIENKDEDFLSWISVELPTNIGISSSFSSVLSDYDSNGHNPTFTFDILPDINSTIIIIAWLKIYDNQAKWILDLANKDFEFLVNYFAFYLSEDICINPELYDSSIDIQNAVKEIGHIIDPLFFEKNPIKRIIKV
;
A
#
# COMPACT_ATOMS: atom_id res chain seq x y z
N SER A 1 4.39 16.18 -9.23
CA SER A 1 3.30 17.00 -9.82
C SER A 1 1.99 16.25 -9.72
N TYR A 2 0.98 16.87 -9.10
CA TYR A 2 -0.37 16.30 -8.99
C TYR A 2 -1.06 16.34 -10.35
N LYS A 3 -1.79 15.27 -10.65
CA LYS A 3 -2.52 15.13 -11.90
C LYS A 3 -3.99 14.86 -11.59
N LEU A 4 -4.88 15.71 -12.11
CA LEU A 4 -6.30 15.39 -12.13
C LEU A 4 -6.50 14.13 -13.00
N THR A 5 -6.98 13.05 -12.38
CA THR A 5 -7.14 11.76 -13.04
C THR A 5 -8.60 11.33 -12.87
N GLY A 6 -9.23 10.94 -13.96
CA GLY A 6 -10.59 10.41 -13.89
C GLY A 6 -10.64 9.10 -13.09
N ILE A 7 -11.72 8.87 -12.35
CA ILE A 7 -11.94 7.70 -11.49
C ILE A 7 -11.59 6.38 -12.21
N ARG A 8 -11.97 6.23 -13.47
CA ARG A 8 -11.66 5.02 -14.25
C ARG A 8 -10.16 4.76 -14.45
N LEU A 9 -9.32 5.81 -14.44
CA LEU A 9 -7.87 5.68 -14.57
C LEU A 9 -7.18 5.61 -13.21
N ALA A 10 -7.76 6.23 -12.19
CA ALA A 10 -7.21 6.27 -10.84
C ALA A 10 -7.41 4.93 -10.10
N SER A 11 -8.54 4.26 -10.33
CA SER A 11 -8.94 3.05 -9.61
C SER A 11 -8.73 1.74 -10.39
N THR A 12 -8.29 1.80 -11.66
CA THR A 12 -8.10 0.57 -12.44
C THR A 12 -6.69 0.02 -12.31
N PHE A 13 -6.59 -1.17 -11.77
CA PHE A 13 -5.42 -2.00 -11.82
C PHE A 13 -5.59 -3.08 -12.89
N LYS A 14 -4.82 -3.00 -13.97
CA LYS A 14 -4.82 -4.00 -15.05
C LYS A 14 -3.72 -5.05 -14.80
N GLY A 15 -3.76 -5.71 -13.67
CA GLY A 15 -2.74 -6.68 -13.26
C GLY A 15 -3.20 -8.13 -13.32
N PHE A 16 -4.49 -8.35 -13.44
CA PHE A 16 -5.10 -9.67 -13.46
C PHE A 16 -5.63 -10.01 -14.87
N CYS A 17 -5.66 -11.29 -15.21
CA CYS A 17 -6.45 -11.79 -16.34
C CYS A 17 -7.92 -11.89 -15.92
N GLU A 18 -8.83 -12.05 -16.89
CA GLU A 18 -10.28 -12.12 -16.62
C GLU A 18 -10.67 -13.17 -15.57
N GLU A 19 -9.98 -14.31 -15.56
CA GLU A 19 -10.19 -15.38 -14.59
C GLU A 19 -9.83 -14.92 -13.16
N HIS A 20 -8.65 -14.35 -12.97
CA HIS A 20 -8.23 -13.82 -11.67
C HIS A 20 -9.01 -12.58 -11.25
N GLU A 21 -9.46 -11.74 -12.19
CA GLU A 21 -10.34 -10.60 -11.88
C GLU A 21 -11.70 -11.07 -11.34
N SER A 22 -12.18 -12.22 -11.83
CA SER A 22 -13.48 -12.75 -11.42
C SER A 22 -13.57 -13.11 -9.93
N ILE A 23 -12.45 -13.43 -9.26
CA ILE A 23 -12.45 -13.76 -7.83
C ILE A 23 -12.79 -12.56 -6.94
N PHE A 24 -12.55 -11.34 -7.42
CA PHE A 24 -12.85 -10.12 -6.65
C PHE A 24 -14.33 -9.68 -6.74
N LYS A 25 -15.10 -10.28 -7.63
CA LYS A 25 -16.55 -10.01 -7.75
C LYS A 25 -17.29 -10.27 -6.45
N VAL A 26 -16.77 -11.13 -5.59
CA VAL A 26 -17.35 -11.45 -4.29
C VAL A 26 -17.65 -10.19 -3.47
N PHE A 27 -16.79 -9.18 -3.52
CA PHE A 27 -17.00 -7.91 -2.84
C PHE A 27 -17.19 -6.71 -3.77
N GLU A 28 -16.81 -6.80 -5.06
CA GLU A 28 -17.01 -5.69 -6.01
C GLU A 28 -18.48 -5.52 -6.43
N GLU A 29 -19.25 -6.61 -6.49
CA GLU A 29 -20.68 -6.57 -6.87
C GLU A 29 -21.60 -6.26 -5.69
N ASN A 30 -21.27 -6.71 -4.49
CA ASN A 30 -22.13 -6.64 -3.30
C ASN A 30 -21.61 -5.67 -2.21
N GLY A 31 -20.49 -5.01 -2.45
CA GLY A 31 -19.79 -4.22 -1.44
C GLY A 31 -18.88 -5.07 -0.53
N LEU A 32 -17.85 -4.43 -0.01
CA LEU A 32 -16.92 -5.06 0.92
C LEU A 32 -17.58 -5.18 2.31
N ASN A 33 -17.61 -6.40 2.85
CA ASN A 33 -18.06 -6.67 4.20
C ASN A 33 -16.87 -7.08 5.07
N ILE A 34 -16.52 -6.30 6.08
CA ILE A 34 -15.37 -6.54 6.97
C ILE A 34 -15.59 -7.72 7.94
N GLU A 35 -16.83 -8.18 8.11
CA GLU A 35 -17.17 -9.38 8.90
C GLU A 35 -16.93 -10.68 8.11
N GLU A 36 -16.83 -10.58 6.79
CA GLU A 36 -16.57 -11.71 5.89
C GLU A 36 -15.07 -11.88 5.68
N LYS A 37 -14.46 -12.85 6.34
CA LYS A 37 -13.01 -13.11 6.23
C LYS A 37 -12.53 -13.25 4.78
N GLU A 38 -13.33 -13.91 3.94
CA GLU A 38 -13.01 -14.14 2.54
C GLU A 38 -12.83 -12.82 1.77
N HIS A 39 -13.65 -11.80 2.08
CA HIS A 39 -13.49 -10.46 1.50
C HIS A 39 -12.13 -9.84 1.85
N ILE A 40 -11.69 -9.99 3.11
CA ILE A 40 -10.39 -9.48 3.56
C ILE A 40 -9.25 -10.25 2.89
N TYR A 41 -9.37 -11.56 2.73
CA TYR A 41 -8.37 -12.40 2.07
C TYR A 41 -8.15 -12.00 0.61
N TYR A 42 -9.23 -11.84 -0.14
CA TYR A 42 -9.15 -11.40 -1.53
C TYR A 42 -8.64 -9.96 -1.67
N LEU A 43 -9.07 -9.06 -0.77
CA LEU A 43 -8.56 -7.69 -0.78
C LEU A 43 -7.06 -7.65 -0.52
N HIS A 44 -6.58 -8.38 0.50
CA HIS A 44 -5.16 -8.47 0.81
C HIS A 44 -4.37 -9.01 -0.39
N TYR A 45 -4.84 -10.09 -1.01
CA TYR A 45 -4.22 -10.64 -2.23
C TYR A 45 -4.17 -9.61 -3.36
N ARG A 46 -5.29 -8.91 -3.61
CA ARG A 46 -5.37 -7.85 -4.63
C ARG A 46 -4.35 -6.75 -4.39
N THR A 47 -4.22 -6.28 -3.17
CA THR A 47 -3.31 -5.18 -2.81
C THR A 47 -1.85 -5.63 -2.87
N LEU A 48 -1.52 -6.86 -2.49
CA LEU A 48 -0.20 -7.45 -2.72
C LEU A 48 0.16 -7.47 -4.22
N MET A 49 -0.75 -7.95 -5.06
CA MET A 49 -0.52 -8.02 -6.51
C MET A 49 -0.44 -6.65 -7.17
N TYR A 50 -1.14 -5.66 -6.63
CA TYR A 50 -0.98 -4.26 -7.04
C TYR A 50 0.43 -3.76 -6.75
N GLY A 51 0.94 -3.96 -5.55
CA GLY A 51 2.31 -3.62 -5.17
C GLY A 51 3.34 -4.35 -6.04
N TYR A 52 3.16 -5.65 -6.29
CA TYR A 52 4.00 -6.42 -7.21
C TYR A 52 4.08 -5.78 -8.60
N SER A 53 2.92 -5.37 -9.16
CA SER A 53 2.87 -4.70 -10.47
C SER A 53 3.59 -3.34 -10.47
N LYS A 54 3.49 -2.58 -9.37
CA LYS A 54 4.20 -1.31 -9.21
C LYS A 54 5.71 -1.51 -9.22
N ILE A 55 6.22 -2.45 -8.42
CA ILE A 55 7.65 -2.75 -8.35
C ILE A 55 8.18 -3.18 -9.73
N ARG A 56 7.44 -4.00 -10.47
CA ARG A 56 7.81 -4.36 -11.85
C ARG A 56 7.99 -3.13 -12.74
N LYS A 57 7.02 -2.22 -12.74
CA LYS A 57 7.08 -0.98 -13.54
C LYS A 57 8.24 -0.08 -13.09
N GLU A 58 8.53 -0.05 -11.80
CA GLU A 58 9.65 0.72 -11.28
C GLU A 58 11.00 0.13 -11.70
N ILE A 59 11.15 -1.19 -11.72
CA ILE A 59 12.35 -1.86 -12.27
C ILE A 59 12.53 -1.51 -13.75
N GLU A 60 11.46 -1.54 -14.54
CA GLU A 60 11.51 -1.17 -15.97
C GLU A 60 11.98 0.28 -16.16
N ARG A 61 11.42 1.22 -15.38
CA ARG A 61 11.84 2.63 -15.39
C ARG A 61 13.29 2.80 -14.95
N ALA A 62 13.68 2.17 -13.84
CA ALA A 62 15.04 2.26 -13.32
C ALA A 62 16.09 1.72 -14.32
N ASN A 63 15.77 0.67 -15.07
CA ASN A 63 16.63 0.17 -16.13
C ASN A 63 16.75 1.18 -17.29
N GLN A 64 15.64 1.82 -17.72
CA GLN A 64 15.66 2.85 -18.76
C GLN A 64 16.46 4.06 -18.32
N ASP A 65 16.26 4.53 -17.08
CA ASP A 65 17.00 5.66 -16.49
C ASP A 65 18.50 5.35 -16.40
N ASN A 66 18.86 4.11 -16.03
CA ASN A 66 20.26 3.67 -15.96
C ASN A 66 20.92 3.68 -17.33
N GLU A 67 20.25 3.19 -18.39
CA GLU A 67 20.75 3.24 -19.75
C GLU A 67 20.96 4.67 -20.28
N GLN A 68 20.06 5.61 -19.91
CA GLN A 68 20.19 7.02 -20.26
C GLN A 68 21.31 7.70 -19.47
N SER A 69 21.44 7.39 -18.18
CA SER A 69 22.47 7.96 -17.31
C SER A 69 23.87 7.54 -17.74
N ILE A 70 24.08 6.29 -18.12
CA ILE A 70 25.36 5.78 -18.67
C ILE A 70 25.74 6.53 -19.95
N LYS A 71 24.77 6.86 -20.80
CA LYS A 71 25.00 7.61 -22.04
C LYS A 71 25.36 9.09 -21.79
N THR A 72 24.87 9.65 -20.69
CA THR A 72 24.96 11.10 -20.42
C THR A 72 26.06 11.46 -19.42
N TYR A 73 26.27 10.59 -18.42
CA TYR A 73 27.23 10.83 -17.33
C TYR A 73 28.09 9.59 -17.15
N SER A 74 29.37 9.70 -17.49
CA SER A 74 30.37 8.65 -17.26
C SER A 74 30.85 8.57 -15.81
N ASN A 75 29.99 8.81 -14.82
CA ASN A 75 30.34 8.83 -13.41
C ASN A 75 30.06 7.47 -12.75
N ILE A 76 31.10 6.80 -12.31
CA ILE A 76 31.08 5.44 -11.72
C ILE A 76 30.14 5.34 -10.52
N ASP A 77 30.01 6.41 -9.71
CA ASP A 77 29.14 6.41 -8.52
C ASP A 77 27.65 6.30 -8.87
N THR A 78 27.22 6.93 -9.96
CA THR A 78 25.81 6.90 -10.39
C THR A 78 25.39 5.50 -10.84
N GLU A 79 26.27 4.78 -11.55
CA GLU A 79 26.02 3.41 -12.00
C GLU A 79 25.89 2.44 -10.81
N SER A 80 26.76 2.58 -9.82
CA SER A 80 26.73 1.75 -8.60
C SER A 80 25.43 1.96 -7.80
N ILE A 81 24.99 3.21 -7.62
CA ILE A 81 23.76 3.57 -6.91
C ILE A 81 22.54 2.99 -7.65
N ASN A 82 22.46 3.18 -8.95
CA ASN A 82 21.34 2.66 -9.75
C ASN A 82 21.28 1.14 -9.73
N LYS A 83 22.42 0.46 -9.81
CA LYS A 83 22.51 -0.99 -9.75
C LYS A 83 22.04 -1.54 -8.41
N ASN A 84 22.44 -0.89 -7.30
CA ASN A 84 21.98 -1.28 -5.96
C ASN A 84 20.46 -1.06 -5.80
N ARG A 85 19.92 0.06 -6.29
CA ARG A 85 18.47 0.31 -6.31
C ARG A 85 17.72 -0.78 -7.07
N ILE A 86 18.17 -1.12 -8.28
CA ILE A 86 17.55 -2.16 -9.10
C ILE A 86 17.60 -3.53 -8.41
N ASN A 87 18.71 -3.87 -7.74
CA ASN A 87 18.84 -5.13 -6.99
C ASN A 87 17.88 -5.18 -5.81
N ASN A 88 17.74 -4.10 -5.06
CA ASN A 88 16.77 -4.02 -3.96
C ASN A 88 15.33 -4.16 -4.46
N LEU A 89 14.97 -3.49 -5.55
CA LEU A 89 13.65 -3.64 -6.17
C LEU A 89 13.38 -5.07 -6.63
N LYS A 90 14.37 -5.76 -7.22
CA LYS A 90 14.25 -7.16 -7.61
C LYS A 90 14.05 -8.07 -6.40
N GLN A 91 14.76 -7.83 -5.29
CA GLN A 91 14.56 -8.59 -4.07
C GLN A 91 13.15 -8.38 -3.49
N ASN A 92 12.67 -7.15 -3.45
CA ASN A 92 11.31 -6.83 -3.03
C ASN A 92 10.26 -7.49 -3.93
N LEU A 93 10.50 -7.54 -5.24
CA LEU A 93 9.63 -8.23 -6.19
C LEU A 93 9.51 -9.73 -5.88
N VAL A 94 10.65 -10.39 -5.61
CA VAL A 94 10.67 -11.81 -5.23
C VAL A 94 9.92 -12.06 -3.93
N ASN A 95 10.14 -11.23 -2.92
CA ASN A 95 9.47 -11.33 -1.62
C ASN A 95 7.96 -11.18 -1.78
N GLN A 96 7.51 -10.14 -2.48
CA GLN A 96 6.09 -9.89 -2.68
C GLN A 96 5.40 -10.98 -3.51
N LYS A 97 6.09 -11.53 -4.52
CA LYS A 97 5.58 -12.68 -5.27
C LYS A 97 5.45 -13.90 -4.37
N SER A 98 6.45 -14.19 -3.55
CA SER A 98 6.41 -15.32 -2.61
C SER A 98 5.23 -15.21 -1.65
N GLU A 99 4.97 -14.03 -1.07
CA GLU A 99 3.83 -13.83 -0.17
C GLU A 99 2.50 -13.97 -0.91
N SER A 100 2.37 -13.39 -2.11
CA SER A 100 1.14 -13.54 -2.89
C SER A 100 0.87 -15.00 -3.25
N ASP A 101 1.91 -15.82 -3.51
CA ASP A 101 1.76 -17.25 -3.78
C ASP A 101 1.34 -18.03 -2.51
N ILE A 102 1.77 -17.59 -1.33
CA ILE A 102 1.31 -18.15 -0.05
C ILE A 102 -0.17 -17.82 0.15
N VAL A 103 -0.55 -16.55 -0.02
CA VAL A 103 -1.92 -16.09 0.16
C VAL A 103 -2.90 -16.80 -0.77
N ILE A 104 -2.60 -16.86 -2.07
CA ILE A 104 -3.50 -17.53 -3.02
C ILE A 104 -3.65 -19.03 -2.73
N LYS A 105 -2.59 -19.71 -2.30
CA LYS A 105 -2.65 -21.10 -1.85
C LYS A 105 -3.59 -21.31 -0.68
N HIS A 106 -3.54 -20.44 0.34
CA HIS A 106 -4.46 -20.51 1.47
C HIS A 106 -5.90 -20.30 1.03
N ILE A 107 -6.14 -19.34 0.12
CA ILE A 107 -7.47 -19.08 -0.45
C ILE A 107 -7.98 -20.31 -1.22
N GLU A 108 -7.18 -20.89 -2.11
CA GLU A 108 -7.53 -22.09 -2.90
C GLU A 108 -7.81 -23.32 -2.02
N ASN A 109 -7.04 -23.50 -0.96
CA ASN A 109 -7.22 -24.58 0.01
C ASN A 109 -8.41 -24.33 0.96
N LYS A 110 -9.00 -23.13 0.96
CA LYS A 110 -10.00 -22.67 1.93
C LYS A 110 -9.50 -22.75 3.36
N ASP A 111 -8.21 -22.43 3.54
CA ASP A 111 -7.62 -22.38 4.88
C ASP A 111 -8.19 -21.18 5.63
N GLU A 112 -8.50 -21.38 6.91
CA GLU A 112 -8.97 -20.32 7.78
C GLU A 112 -7.82 -19.76 8.64
N ASP A 113 -7.99 -18.51 9.08
CA ASP A 113 -7.11 -17.84 10.04
C ASP A 113 -5.63 -17.74 9.69
N PHE A 114 -5.31 -17.62 8.40
CA PHE A 114 -3.94 -17.38 7.93
C PHE A 114 -3.54 -15.90 7.86
N LEU A 115 -4.51 -14.97 7.93
CA LEU A 115 -4.29 -13.53 8.01
C LEU A 115 -4.64 -12.99 9.40
N SER A 116 -3.89 -11.98 9.82
CA SER A 116 -4.26 -11.04 10.87
C SER A 116 -4.56 -9.68 10.25
N TRP A 117 -5.55 -8.96 10.79
CA TRP A 117 -5.91 -7.63 10.31
C TRP A 117 -6.50 -6.74 11.38
N ILE A 118 -6.45 -5.45 11.11
CA ILE A 118 -7.20 -4.41 11.80
C ILE A 118 -8.14 -3.80 10.78
N SER A 119 -9.42 -3.65 11.11
CA SER A 119 -10.40 -2.99 10.25
C SER A 119 -11.26 -2.02 11.03
N VAL A 120 -11.61 -0.90 10.38
CA VAL A 120 -12.54 0.10 10.91
C VAL A 120 -13.44 0.54 9.77
N GLU A 121 -14.74 0.64 10.03
CA GLU A 121 -15.70 1.27 9.16
C GLU A 121 -16.10 2.64 9.72
N LEU A 122 -15.83 3.69 8.97
CA LEU A 122 -16.27 5.04 9.28
C LEU A 122 -17.68 5.27 8.73
N PRO A 123 -18.59 5.90 9.49
CA PRO A 123 -19.98 6.12 9.07
C PRO A 123 -20.13 7.27 8.07
N THR A 124 -19.08 7.59 7.33
CA THR A 124 -19.04 8.66 6.32
C THR A 124 -18.07 8.32 5.20
N ASN A 125 -18.39 8.79 4.00
CA ASN A 125 -17.41 8.78 2.90
C ASN A 125 -16.44 9.94 3.12
N ILE A 126 -15.17 9.63 3.40
CA ILE A 126 -14.13 10.65 3.62
C ILE A 126 -13.53 11.22 2.33
N GLY A 127 -13.93 10.74 1.16
CA GLY A 127 -13.44 11.23 -0.13
C GLY A 127 -11.95 10.97 -0.39
N ILE A 128 -11.36 10.03 0.32
CA ILE A 128 -9.95 9.64 0.19
C ILE A 128 -9.89 8.13 -0.03
N SER A 129 -9.11 7.68 -1.00
CA SER A 129 -8.78 6.27 -1.18
C SER A 129 -7.28 6.08 -1.31
N SER A 130 -6.81 4.94 -0.82
CA SER A 130 -5.41 4.53 -0.91
C SER A 130 -5.31 3.02 -0.82
N SER A 131 -4.42 2.41 -1.58
CA SER A 131 -4.10 0.99 -1.48
C SER A 131 -2.62 0.81 -1.74
N PHE A 132 -1.91 0.19 -0.81
CA PHE A 132 -0.50 -0.14 -0.99
C PHE A 132 -0.08 -1.34 -0.15
N SER A 133 1.06 -1.94 -0.50
CA SER A 133 1.78 -2.89 0.33
C SER A 133 3.15 -2.35 0.70
N SER A 134 3.60 -2.62 1.91
CA SER A 134 4.91 -2.21 2.40
C SER A 134 5.50 -3.27 3.33
N VAL A 135 6.80 -3.17 3.61
CA VAL A 135 7.48 -4.10 4.50
C VAL A 135 7.11 -3.86 5.96
N LEU A 136 6.92 -4.94 6.71
CA LEU A 136 6.60 -4.90 8.15
C LEU A 136 7.80 -4.53 9.01
N SER A 137 8.94 -5.11 8.67
CA SER A 137 10.17 -4.96 9.44
C SER A 137 11.36 -5.47 8.62
N ASP A 138 12.51 -5.57 9.27
CA ASP A 138 13.69 -6.25 8.76
C ASP A 138 13.41 -7.72 8.40
N TYR A 139 14.35 -8.33 7.69
CA TYR A 139 14.28 -9.72 7.25
C TYR A 139 13.94 -10.68 8.39
N ASP A 140 13.08 -11.65 8.10
CA ASP A 140 12.86 -12.78 8.98
C ASP A 140 14.09 -13.73 9.03
N SER A 141 14.00 -14.81 9.81
CA SER A 141 15.09 -15.80 9.93
C SER A 141 15.47 -16.50 8.62
N ASN A 142 14.62 -16.43 7.61
CA ASN A 142 14.83 -17.03 6.28
C ASN A 142 15.32 -16.02 5.25
N GLY A 143 15.57 -14.77 5.65
CA GLY A 143 15.95 -13.68 4.76
C GLY A 143 14.78 -13.15 3.92
N HIS A 144 13.54 -13.42 4.33
CA HIS A 144 12.34 -12.87 3.74
C HIS A 144 11.94 -11.57 4.45
N ASN A 145 11.44 -10.63 3.68
CA ASN A 145 11.00 -9.32 4.17
C ASN A 145 9.48 -9.30 4.22
N PRO A 146 8.87 -9.60 5.38
CA PRO A 146 7.42 -9.72 5.50
C PRO A 146 6.74 -8.39 5.18
N THR A 147 5.58 -8.46 4.55
CA THR A 147 4.82 -7.30 4.11
C THR A 147 3.47 -7.18 4.82
N PHE A 148 2.92 -5.98 4.78
CA PHE A 148 1.53 -5.70 5.12
C PHE A 148 0.86 -4.95 3.98
N THR A 149 -0.47 -4.98 3.96
CA THR A 149 -1.28 -4.17 3.07
C THR A 149 -2.07 -3.13 3.87
N PHE A 150 -2.31 -2.01 3.24
CA PHE A 150 -3.14 -0.94 3.76
C PHE A 150 -4.11 -0.48 2.69
N ASP A 151 -5.37 -0.41 3.04
CA ASP A 151 -6.44 -0.02 2.14
C ASP A 151 -7.38 0.99 2.82
N ILE A 152 -7.68 2.08 2.12
CA ILE A 152 -8.77 3.01 2.41
C ILE A 152 -9.73 2.93 1.23
N LEU A 153 -10.93 2.45 1.48
CA LEU A 153 -11.95 2.16 0.48
C LEU A 153 -13.22 2.97 0.77
N PRO A 154 -13.38 4.13 0.13
CA PRO A 154 -14.61 4.90 0.26
C PRO A 154 -15.75 4.20 -0.48
N ASP A 155 -16.90 4.13 0.19
CA ASP A 155 -18.17 3.72 -0.37
C ASP A 155 -19.14 4.92 -0.39
N ILE A 156 -20.39 4.73 -0.78
CA ILE A 156 -21.39 5.81 -0.93
C ILE A 156 -21.56 6.58 0.40
N ASN A 157 -21.71 5.86 1.51
CA ASN A 157 -22.01 6.42 2.82
C ASN A 157 -21.01 6.08 3.93
N SER A 158 -19.99 5.30 3.59
CA SER A 158 -18.99 4.86 4.57
C SER A 158 -17.59 4.87 3.98
N THR A 159 -16.60 4.61 4.81
CA THR A 159 -15.23 4.35 4.38
C THR A 159 -14.70 3.20 5.21
N ILE A 160 -14.18 2.18 4.56
CA ILE A 160 -13.54 1.05 5.19
C ILE A 160 -12.03 1.26 5.17
N ILE A 161 -11.38 1.06 6.31
CA ILE A 161 -9.93 1.10 6.47
C ILE A 161 -9.47 -0.26 6.94
N ILE A 162 -8.50 -0.86 6.24
CA ILE A 162 -7.98 -2.19 6.56
C ILE A 162 -6.46 -2.18 6.52
N ILE A 163 -5.85 -2.82 7.52
CA ILE A 163 -4.42 -3.14 7.56
C ILE A 163 -4.33 -4.65 7.76
N ALA A 164 -3.67 -5.38 6.87
CA ALA A 164 -3.62 -6.84 6.93
C ALA A 164 -2.22 -7.38 6.66
N TRP A 165 -1.88 -8.52 7.27
CA TRP A 165 -0.61 -9.23 7.11
C TRP A 165 -0.79 -10.73 7.34
N LEU A 166 0.16 -11.54 6.87
CA LEU A 166 0.16 -12.98 7.18
C LEU A 166 0.34 -13.20 8.69
N LYS A 167 -0.51 -14.00 9.30
CA LYS A 167 -0.54 -14.26 10.75
C LYS A 167 0.79 -14.79 11.29
N ILE A 168 1.55 -15.50 10.47
CA ILE A 168 2.90 -15.97 10.85
C ILE A 168 3.86 -14.81 11.17
N TYR A 169 3.52 -13.58 10.78
CA TYR A 169 4.29 -12.36 11.00
C TYR A 169 3.72 -11.45 12.11
N ASP A 170 2.85 -11.96 12.97
CA ASP A 170 2.26 -11.18 14.08
C ASP A 170 3.32 -10.53 14.98
N ASN A 171 4.45 -11.20 15.18
CA ASN A 171 5.55 -10.64 15.98
C ASN A 171 6.20 -9.43 15.28
N GLN A 172 6.37 -9.48 13.97
CA GLN A 172 6.92 -8.39 13.17
C GLN A 172 5.92 -7.22 13.02
N ALA A 173 4.62 -7.54 13.01
CA ALA A 173 3.53 -6.56 12.94
C ALA A 173 3.19 -5.91 14.30
N LYS A 174 3.84 -6.32 15.39
CA LYS A 174 3.52 -5.83 16.73
C LYS A 174 3.54 -4.32 16.83
N TRP A 175 4.46 -3.62 16.15
CA TRP A 175 4.52 -2.16 16.16
C TRP A 175 3.26 -1.50 15.56
N ILE A 176 2.62 -2.13 14.56
CA ILE A 176 1.34 -1.67 13.99
C ILE A 176 0.25 -1.79 15.05
N LEU A 177 0.19 -2.95 15.73
CA LEU A 177 -0.79 -3.19 16.80
C LEU A 177 -0.59 -2.23 17.98
N ASP A 178 0.65 -2.03 18.42
CA ASP A 178 0.98 -1.11 19.50
C ASP A 178 0.60 0.34 19.15
N LEU A 179 0.88 0.76 17.92
CA LEU A 179 0.54 2.09 17.44
C LEU A 179 -0.97 2.24 17.23
N ALA A 180 -1.65 1.25 16.67
CA ALA A 180 -3.10 1.25 16.51
C ALA A 180 -3.82 1.38 17.85
N ASN A 181 -3.38 0.64 18.86
CA ASN A 181 -3.95 0.72 20.21
C ASN A 181 -3.68 2.05 20.90
N LYS A 182 -2.56 2.70 20.60
CA LYS A 182 -2.20 4.00 21.19
C LYS A 182 -2.88 5.16 20.48
N ASP A 183 -2.89 5.16 19.16
CA ASP A 183 -3.36 6.25 18.32
C ASP A 183 -3.63 5.78 16.89
N PHE A 184 -4.79 5.18 16.68
CA PHE A 184 -5.19 4.64 15.37
C PHE A 184 -5.33 5.75 14.32
N GLU A 185 -5.84 6.92 14.70
CA GLU A 185 -5.96 8.08 13.81
C GLU A 185 -4.60 8.51 13.27
N PHE A 186 -3.58 8.55 14.14
CA PHE A 186 -2.21 8.82 13.71
C PHE A 186 -1.70 7.77 12.73
N LEU A 187 -1.89 6.47 13.02
CA LEU A 187 -1.45 5.36 12.16
C LEU A 187 -2.04 5.46 10.76
N VAL A 188 -3.35 5.71 10.66
CA VAL A 188 -4.05 5.86 9.38
C VAL A 188 -3.51 7.05 8.59
N ASN A 189 -3.36 8.21 9.22
CA ASN A 189 -2.80 9.39 8.54
C ASN A 189 -1.34 9.18 8.13
N TYR A 190 -0.54 8.51 8.96
CA TYR A 190 0.84 8.16 8.62
C TYR A 190 0.89 7.27 7.38
N PHE A 191 0.07 6.22 7.33
CA PHE A 191 0.04 5.33 6.19
C PHE A 191 -0.47 6.01 4.92
N ALA A 192 -1.56 6.76 5.02
CA ALA A 192 -2.18 7.41 3.88
C ALA A 192 -1.30 8.48 3.24
N PHE A 193 -0.68 9.36 4.04
CA PHE A 193 0.00 10.55 3.54
C PHE A 193 1.53 10.45 3.50
N TYR A 194 2.14 9.47 4.21
CA TYR A 194 3.60 9.38 4.28
C TYR A 194 4.17 8.08 3.72
N LEU A 195 3.42 6.98 3.78
CA LEU A 195 3.86 5.71 3.20
C LEU A 195 3.24 5.41 1.84
N SER A 196 1.99 5.87 1.61
CA SER A 196 1.34 5.64 0.33
C SER A 196 1.89 6.57 -0.75
N GLU A 197 2.25 6.00 -1.89
CA GLU A 197 2.60 6.75 -3.10
C GLU A 197 1.37 7.03 -3.98
N ASP A 198 0.27 6.30 -3.77
CA ASP A 198 -0.96 6.36 -4.57
C ASP A 198 -2.15 6.67 -3.67
N ILE A 199 -2.26 7.92 -3.30
CA ILE A 199 -3.46 8.44 -2.65
C ILE A 199 -4.33 9.15 -3.69
N CYS A 200 -5.61 8.79 -3.73
CA CYS A 200 -6.62 9.47 -4.53
C CYS A 200 -7.52 10.29 -3.61
N ILE A 201 -7.71 11.54 -3.93
CA ILE A 201 -8.49 12.49 -3.13
C ILE A 201 -9.59 13.08 -4.00
N ASN A 202 -10.81 13.15 -3.48
CA ASN A 202 -11.91 13.84 -4.15
C ASN A 202 -11.49 15.30 -4.44
N PRO A 203 -11.62 15.81 -5.68
CA PRO A 203 -11.20 17.15 -6.04
C PRO A 203 -11.85 18.25 -5.19
N GLU A 204 -13.13 18.15 -4.86
CA GLU A 204 -13.83 19.11 -4.03
C GLU A 204 -13.25 19.15 -2.61
N LEU A 205 -12.92 17.98 -2.05
CA LEU A 205 -12.27 17.89 -0.75
C LEU A 205 -10.85 18.50 -0.79
N TYR A 206 -10.09 18.22 -1.85
CA TYR A 206 -8.76 18.79 -2.05
C TYR A 206 -8.81 20.32 -2.15
N ASP A 207 -9.73 20.87 -2.96
CA ASP A 207 -9.86 22.31 -3.17
C ASP A 207 -10.36 23.06 -1.91
N SER A 208 -11.15 22.39 -1.07
CA SER A 208 -11.71 22.98 0.16
C SER A 208 -10.78 22.91 1.38
N SER A 209 -9.72 22.08 1.37
CA SER A 209 -8.89 21.81 2.54
C SER A 209 -7.41 22.16 2.33
N ILE A 210 -6.97 23.25 2.94
CA ILE A 210 -5.56 23.65 2.93
C ILE A 210 -4.66 22.63 3.64
N ASP A 211 -5.17 21.91 4.63
CA ASP A 211 -4.42 20.88 5.33
C ASP A 211 -4.14 19.66 4.45
N ILE A 212 -5.12 19.24 3.65
CA ILE A 212 -4.95 18.20 2.64
C ILE A 212 -3.94 18.65 1.58
N GLN A 213 -4.08 19.88 1.06
CA GLN A 213 -3.16 20.44 0.07
C GLN A 213 -1.71 20.46 0.58
N ASN A 214 -1.52 20.81 1.85
CA ASN A 214 -0.18 20.82 2.46
C ASN A 214 0.35 19.41 2.68
N ALA A 215 -0.44 18.48 3.21
CA ALA A 215 -0.01 17.09 3.39
C ALA A 215 0.39 16.45 2.06
N VAL A 216 -0.39 16.67 1.01
CA VAL A 216 -0.12 16.16 -0.33
C VAL A 216 1.19 16.74 -0.89
N LYS A 217 1.57 17.98 -0.58
CA LYS A 217 2.87 18.57 -0.97
C LYS A 217 4.06 17.93 -0.24
N GLU A 218 3.83 17.42 0.95
CA GLU A 218 4.85 16.78 1.80
C GLU A 218 5.04 15.29 1.47
N ILE A 219 4.11 14.67 0.73
CA ILE A 219 4.23 13.27 0.29
C ILE A 219 5.53 13.06 -0.49
N GLY A 220 6.30 12.05 -0.08
CA GLY A 220 7.56 11.68 -0.73
C GLY A 220 8.78 12.49 -0.30
N HIS A 221 8.64 13.49 0.56
CA HIS A 221 9.76 14.24 1.12
C HIS A 221 10.24 13.74 2.48
N ILE A 222 9.47 12.88 3.14
CA ILE A 222 9.74 12.44 4.51
C ILE A 222 10.14 10.97 4.51
N ILE A 223 11.45 10.73 4.59
CA ILE A 223 12.04 9.38 4.73
C ILE A 223 12.51 9.12 6.17
N ASP A 224 12.61 10.16 7.02
CA ASP A 224 13.20 10.05 8.35
C ASP A 224 12.13 9.92 9.45
N PRO A 225 12.03 8.77 10.17
CA PRO A 225 11.13 8.63 11.31
C PRO A 225 11.35 9.68 12.42
N LEU A 226 12.58 10.18 12.59
CA LEU A 226 12.90 11.25 13.55
C LEU A 226 12.28 12.60 13.18
N PHE A 227 11.86 12.77 11.94
CA PHE A 227 11.14 13.96 11.52
C PHE A 227 9.79 14.08 12.23
N PHE A 228 9.14 12.96 12.54
CA PHE A 228 7.80 12.95 13.18
C PHE A 228 7.83 13.39 14.64
N GLU A 229 8.93 13.21 15.36
CA GLU A 229 9.06 13.74 16.71
C GLU A 229 9.08 15.28 16.74
N LYS A 230 9.56 15.92 15.67
CA LYS A 230 9.68 17.38 15.54
C LYS A 230 8.51 18.04 14.83
N ASN A 231 7.84 17.31 13.93
CA ASN A 231 6.71 17.81 13.14
C ASN A 231 5.52 16.87 13.31
N PRO A 232 4.55 17.22 14.14
CA PRO A 232 3.39 16.37 14.36
C PRO A 232 2.62 16.18 13.05
N ILE A 233 2.35 14.91 12.71
CA ILE A 233 1.53 14.55 11.57
C ILE A 233 0.16 15.21 11.74
N LYS A 234 -0.25 15.96 10.74
CA LYS A 234 -1.60 16.53 10.73
C LYS A 234 -2.62 15.40 10.62
N ARG A 235 -3.61 15.43 11.52
CA ARG A 235 -4.70 14.46 11.53
C ARG A 235 -5.79 14.93 10.58
N ILE A 236 -5.66 14.53 9.34
CA ILE A 236 -6.58 14.89 8.24
C ILE A 236 -7.78 13.94 8.24
N ILE A 237 -7.47 12.63 8.33
CA ILE A 237 -8.49 11.60 8.45
C ILE A 237 -8.85 11.47 9.93
N LYS A 238 -10.13 11.67 10.24
CA LYS A 238 -10.71 11.46 11.57
C LYS A 238 -11.31 10.07 11.64
N VAL A 239 -10.88 9.29 12.61
CA VAL A 239 -11.27 7.88 12.79
C VAL A 239 -12.03 7.72 14.11
#